data_0afe3000fc1b57ef20eb5e9c3935cde2
#
_entry.id   0afe3000fc1b57ef20eb5e9c3935cde2
#
_cell.length_a   1.000
_cell.length_b   1.000
_cell.length_c   1.000
_cell.angle_alpha   90.00
_cell.angle_beta   90.00
_cell.angle_gamma   90.00
#
_symmetry.space_group_name_H-M   'P 1'
#
loop_
_entity.id
_entity.type
_entity.pdbx_description
1 polymer ?
#
loop_
_entity_poly.entity_id
_entity_poly.type
_entity_poly.pdbx_seq_one_letter_code
_entity_poly.pdbx_strand_id
1 'polypeptide(L)'
;MRLKEGSIKRCAIFLYYDKQGIVDDYVIYLLNDLNKNIDKLLIVCNGTINEESEKKFRTVTQDILLRANSGFDVGGYREGLFQIGFDNLRRYDEIVLLNYTFFGP
;
A
#
# COMPACT_ATOMS: atom_id res chain seq x y z
N MET A 1 -26.55 10.11 -7.10
CA MET A 1 -26.60 9.38 -6.92
C MET A 1 -26.02 8.56 -6.42
N ARG A 2 -26.08 8.06 -6.10
CA ARG A 2 -25.52 7.32 -5.65
C ARG A 2 -25.38 6.26 -6.04
N LEU A 3 -25.28 6.18 -6.32
CA LEU A 3 -24.79 5.30 -6.89
C LEU A 3 -24.97 4.10 -6.33
N LYS A 4 -24.24 3.27 -6.34
CA LYS A 4 -24.37 2.08 -5.88
C LYS A 4 -24.14 2.15 -4.54
N GLU A 5 -24.84 2.44 -3.74
CA GLU A 5 -24.77 2.38 -2.49
C GLU A 5 -23.74 1.70 -1.85
N GLY A 6 -22.78 2.19 -1.37
CA GLY A 6 -21.73 1.63 -0.64
C GLY A 6 -20.97 0.59 -1.41
N SER A 7 -21.24 0.46 -2.66
CA SER A 7 -20.65 -0.62 -3.36
C SER A 7 -19.58 -0.22 -4.34
N ILE A 8 -18.99 0.94 -4.18
CA ILE A 8 -17.83 1.30 -4.96
C ILE A 8 -16.67 0.51 -4.39
N LYS A 9 -16.05 -0.30 -5.22
CA LYS A 9 -14.94 -1.11 -4.78
C LYS A 9 -13.62 -0.44 -5.11
N ARG A 10 -12.80 -0.26 -4.10
CA ARG A 10 -11.51 0.44 -4.24
C ARG A 10 -10.36 -0.44 -3.86
N CYS A 11 -9.31 -0.37 -4.65
CA CYS A 11 -8.06 -1.06 -4.37
C CYS A 11 -6.99 0.02 -4.22
N ALA A 12 -6.24 0.01 -3.16
CA ALA A 12 -5.18 0.98 -2.95
C ALA A 12 -3.82 0.30 -2.93
N ILE A 13 -2.84 0.94 -3.54
CA ILE A 13 -1.46 0.50 -3.47
C ILE A 13 -0.71 1.62 -2.76
N PHE A 14 -0.13 1.28 -1.62
CA PHE A 14 0.61 2.22 -0.80
C PHE A 14 2.09 1.92 -0.94
N LEU A 15 2.82 2.84 -1.54
CA LEU A 15 4.24 2.68 -1.75
C LEU A 15 4.98 3.32 -0.59
N TYR A 16 5.74 2.53 0.13
CA TYR A 16 6.45 2.99 1.32
C TYR A 16 7.95 2.87 1.16
N TYR A 17 8.65 3.93 1.51
CA TYR A 17 10.09 3.90 1.59
C TYR A 17 10.53 4.74 2.78
N ASP A 18 11.36 4.18 3.64
CA ASP A 18 11.98 4.91 4.71
C ASP A 18 13.44 4.51 4.70
N LYS A 19 14.32 5.48 4.77
CA LYS A 19 15.75 5.26 4.71
C LYS A 19 16.22 4.25 5.74
N GLN A 20 15.63 4.25 6.91
CA GLN A 20 16.02 3.36 7.98
C GLN A 20 15.16 2.11 8.08
N GLY A 21 14.13 2.02 7.29
CA GLY A 21 13.22 0.88 7.30
C GLY A 21 12.37 0.80 8.56
N ILE A 22 12.12 1.95 9.19
CA ILE A 22 11.34 2.00 10.42
C ILE A 22 9.99 2.64 10.13
N VAL A 23 8.94 1.93 10.51
CA VAL A 23 7.59 2.43 10.29
C VAL A 23 7.10 3.16 11.54
N ASP A 24 6.70 4.42 11.36
CA ASP A 24 6.20 5.23 12.44
C ASP A 24 4.76 4.79 12.73
N ASP A 25 4.36 4.79 13.98
CA ASP A 25 3.02 4.42 14.38
C ASP A 25 1.96 5.31 13.70
N TYR A 26 2.31 6.54 13.41
CA TYR A 26 1.42 7.46 12.72
C TYR A 26 1.03 6.92 11.33
N VAL A 27 1.98 6.29 10.64
CA VAL A 27 1.72 5.70 9.33
C VAL A 27 0.70 4.58 9.48
N ILE A 28 0.84 3.78 10.52
CA ILE A 28 -0.08 2.67 10.75
C ILE A 28 -1.48 3.21 11.06
N TYR A 29 -1.56 4.28 11.82
CA TYR A 29 -2.82 4.91 12.14
C TYR A 29 -3.52 5.39 10.86
N LEU A 30 -2.77 6.04 9.98
CA LEU A 30 -3.31 6.54 8.72
C LEU A 30 -3.79 5.40 7.84
N LEU A 31 -3.01 4.32 7.78
CA LEU A 31 -3.37 3.18 6.93
C LEU A 31 -4.60 2.45 7.44
N ASN A 32 -4.73 2.35 8.77
CA ASN A 32 -5.93 1.72 9.32
C ASN A 32 -7.17 2.55 9.01
N ASP A 33 -7.03 3.87 9.06
CA ASP A 33 -8.16 4.74 8.75
C ASP A 33 -8.51 4.65 7.26
N LEU A 34 -7.50 4.62 6.40
CA LEU A 34 -7.70 4.48 4.98
C LEU A 34 -8.35 3.13 4.66
N ASN A 35 -7.89 2.07 5.33
CA ASN A 35 -8.36 0.73 5.05
C ASN A 35 -9.85 0.54 5.33
N LYS A 36 -10.44 1.41 6.13
CA LYS A 36 -11.86 1.34 6.40
C LYS A 36 -12.69 1.69 5.18
N ASN A 37 -12.10 2.42 4.23
CA ASN A 37 -12.80 2.91 3.07
C ASN A 37 -12.38 2.26 1.75
N ILE A 38 -11.58 1.21 1.82
CA ILE A 38 -11.12 0.50 0.63
C ILE A 38 -11.31 -0.99 0.82
N ASP A 39 -11.38 -1.71 -0.27
CA ASP A 39 -11.64 -3.14 -0.24
C ASP A 39 -10.35 -3.97 -0.26
N LYS A 40 -9.30 -3.42 -0.81
CA LYS A 40 -8.02 -4.11 -0.83
C LYS A 40 -6.90 -3.10 -0.69
N LEU A 41 -5.98 -3.37 0.20
CA LEU A 41 -4.79 -2.55 0.39
C LEU A 41 -3.55 -3.41 0.19
N LEU A 42 -2.72 -3.03 -0.77
CA LEU A 42 -1.43 -3.67 -0.96
C LEU A 42 -0.38 -2.66 -0.54
N ILE A 43 0.51 -3.07 0.37
CA ILE A 43 1.62 -2.23 0.79
C ILE A 43 2.85 -2.72 0.06
N VAL A 44 3.50 -1.82 -0.67
CA VAL A 44 4.74 -2.14 -1.38
C VAL A 44 5.88 -1.46 -0.62
N CYS A 45 6.73 -2.26 0.01
CA CYS A 45 7.87 -1.74 0.75
C CYS A 45 9.06 -1.72 -0.18
N ASN A 46 9.50 -0.52 -0.53
CA ASN A 46 10.60 -0.35 -1.46
C ASN A 46 11.88 -0.15 -0.67
N GLY A 47 12.69 -1.16 -0.58
CA GLY A 47 13.93 -1.15 0.21
C GLY A 47 13.81 -2.07 1.41
N THR A 48 14.66 -1.84 2.40
CA THR A 48 14.66 -2.68 3.58
C THR A 48 13.62 -2.21 4.59
N ILE A 49 13.12 -3.14 5.37
CA ILE A 49 12.18 -2.82 6.44
C ILE A 49 12.53 -3.77 7.57
N ASN A 50 12.56 -3.32 8.79
CA ASN A 50 12.90 -4.21 9.90
C ASN A 50 11.70 -5.07 10.28
N GLU A 51 11.98 -6.13 11.03
CA GLU A 51 10.98 -7.10 11.38
C GLU A 51 9.81 -6.53 12.17
N GLU A 52 10.10 -5.64 13.07
CA GLU A 52 9.08 -5.03 13.90
C GLU A 52 8.16 -4.16 13.04
N SER A 53 8.72 -3.43 12.09
CA SER A 53 7.95 -2.59 11.21
C SER A 53 7.08 -3.42 10.27
N GLU A 54 7.61 -4.55 9.81
CA GLU A 54 6.83 -5.45 8.97
C GLU A 54 5.62 -5.98 9.75
N LYS A 55 5.81 -6.31 11.03
CA LYS A 55 4.73 -6.76 11.87
C LYS A 55 3.66 -5.69 12.00
N LYS A 56 4.07 -4.43 12.10
CA LYS A 56 3.13 -3.33 12.20
C LYS A 56 2.26 -3.24 10.93
N PHE A 57 2.87 -3.38 9.77
CA PHE A 57 2.11 -3.36 8.52
C PHE A 57 1.14 -4.53 8.46
N ARG A 58 1.53 -5.68 8.99
CA ARG A 58 0.67 -6.85 8.96
C ARG A 58 -0.55 -6.75 9.87
N THR A 59 -0.56 -5.77 10.76
CA THR A 59 -1.77 -5.49 11.53
C THR A 59 -2.82 -4.79 10.68
N VAL A 60 -2.41 -4.21 9.57
CA VAL A 60 -3.31 -3.48 8.68
C VAL A 60 -3.77 -4.38 7.53
N THR A 61 -2.85 -5.05 6.89
CA THR A 61 -3.17 -5.93 5.77
C THR A 61 -2.15 -7.04 5.69
N GLN A 62 -2.55 -8.18 5.12
CA GLN A 62 -1.63 -9.27 4.89
C GLN A 62 -0.99 -9.15 3.51
N ASP A 63 -1.48 -8.22 2.68
CA ASP A 63 -0.96 -8.07 1.31
C ASP A 63 0.22 -7.09 1.33
N ILE A 64 1.41 -7.64 1.44
CA ILE A 64 2.64 -6.85 1.51
C ILE A 64 3.63 -7.38 0.50
N LEU A 65 4.18 -6.50 -0.30
CA LEU A 65 5.20 -6.84 -1.28
C LEU A 65 6.51 -6.17 -0.87
N LEU A 66 7.54 -6.95 -0.64
CA LEU A 66 8.85 -6.43 -0.30
C LEU A 66 9.69 -6.47 -1.57
N ARG A 67 10.31 -5.38 -1.92
CA ARG A 67 11.14 -5.34 -3.12
C ARG A 67 12.41 -4.52 -2.87
N ALA A 68 13.42 -4.83 -3.65
CA ALA A 68 14.67 -4.10 -3.55
C ALA A 68 14.41 -2.66 -3.97
N ASN A 69 15.17 -1.73 -3.42
CA ASN A 69 14.99 -0.34 -3.72
C ASN A 69 15.66 -0.02 -5.06
N SER A 70 15.04 -0.46 -6.13
CA SER A 70 15.52 -0.18 -7.46
C SER A 70 14.36 0.35 -8.27
N GLY A 71 14.53 1.42 -8.95
CA GLY A 71 13.42 2.10 -9.60
C GLY A 71 12.71 2.88 -8.53
N PHE A 72 12.00 3.86 -8.88
CA PHE A 72 11.33 4.69 -7.91
C PHE A 72 9.85 4.38 -7.89
N ASP A 73 9.02 5.36 -7.67
CA ASP A 73 7.61 5.17 -7.50
C ASP A 73 6.96 4.41 -8.65
N VAL A 74 7.38 4.70 -9.86
CA VAL A 74 6.78 4.05 -11.02
C VAL A 74 7.00 2.54 -10.97
N GLY A 75 8.24 2.14 -10.64
CA GLY A 75 8.57 0.72 -10.55
C GLY A 75 7.79 0.01 -9.45
N GLY A 76 7.64 0.69 -8.30
CA GLY A 76 6.90 0.13 -7.18
C GLY A 76 5.44 -0.08 -7.50
N TYR A 77 4.81 0.91 -8.11
CA TYR A 77 3.40 0.81 -8.48
C TYR A 77 3.21 -0.28 -9.54
N ARG A 78 4.13 -0.35 -10.50
CA ARG A 78 4.04 -1.33 -11.56
C ARG A 78 4.08 -2.74 -10.98
N GLU A 79 5.00 -3.00 -10.08
CA GLU A 79 5.09 -4.32 -9.47
C GLU A 79 3.87 -4.60 -8.61
N GLY A 80 3.35 -3.57 -7.93
CA GLY A 80 2.14 -3.74 -7.15
C GLY A 80 0.97 -4.14 -8.02
N LEU A 81 0.83 -3.50 -9.17
CA LEU A 81 -0.25 -3.83 -10.10
C LEU A 81 -0.10 -5.25 -10.65
N PHE A 82 1.14 -5.66 -10.94
CA PHE A 82 1.38 -7.02 -11.40
C PHE A 82 1.09 -8.03 -10.29
N GLN A 83 1.41 -7.69 -9.05
CA GLN A 83 1.17 -8.56 -7.92
C GLN A 83 -0.32 -8.83 -7.75
N ILE A 84 -1.15 -7.82 -7.93
CA ILE A 84 -2.59 -7.96 -7.83
C ILE A 84 -3.12 -8.73 -9.03
N GLY A 85 -2.60 -8.45 -10.21
CA GLY A 85 -3.01 -9.11 -11.44
C GLY A 85 -4.17 -8.41 -12.13
N PHE A 86 -4.13 -8.36 -13.44
CA PHE A 86 -5.13 -7.63 -14.19
C PHE A 86 -6.55 -8.15 -13.99
N ASP A 87 -6.71 -9.46 -13.86
CA ASP A 87 -8.04 -10.02 -13.67
C ASP A 87 -8.65 -9.58 -12.36
N ASN A 88 -7.82 -9.45 -11.32
CA ASN A 88 -8.29 -8.99 -10.03
C ASN A 88 -8.54 -7.48 -10.06
N LEU A 89 -7.71 -6.73 -10.78
CA LEU A 89 -7.87 -5.28 -10.85
C LEU A 89 -9.21 -4.91 -11.48
N ARG A 90 -9.72 -5.72 -12.37
CA ARG A 90 -11.00 -5.44 -13.02
C ARG A 90 -12.17 -5.46 -12.06
N ARG A 91 -11.99 -6.03 -10.89
CA ARG A 91 -13.05 -6.12 -9.90
C ARG A 91 -13.23 -4.84 -9.13
N TYR A 92 -12.31 -3.89 -9.29
CA TYR A 92 -12.36 -2.66 -8.54
C TYR A 92 -12.79 -1.50 -9.42
N ASP A 93 -13.57 -0.60 -8.85
CA ASP A 93 -14.04 0.57 -9.57
C ASP A 93 -12.98 1.66 -9.59
N GLU A 94 -12.13 1.68 -8.57
CA GLU A 94 -11.07 2.67 -8.47
C GLU A 94 -9.77 2.04 -7.99
N ILE A 95 -8.68 2.52 -8.54
CA ILE A 95 -7.35 2.13 -8.08
C ILE A 95 -6.70 3.41 -7.56
N VAL A 96 -6.31 3.39 -6.30
CA VAL A 96 -5.72 4.55 -5.65
C VAL A 96 -4.23 4.30 -5.44
N LEU A 97 -3.40 5.20 -5.89
CA LEU A 97 -1.95 5.07 -5.72
C LEU A 97 -1.49 6.11 -4.71
N LEU A 98 -0.87 5.64 -3.63
CA LEU A 98 -0.42 6.50 -2.56
C LEU A 98 1.08 6.30 -2.34
N ASN A 99 1.73 7.32 -1.87
CA ASN A 99 3.16 7.29 -1.70
C ASN A 99 3.54 7.90 -0.36
N TYR A 100 4.43 7.23 0.36
CA TYR A 100 5.01 7.78 1.58
C TYR A 100 6.51 7.55 1.51
N THR A 101 7.26 8.63 1.48
CA THR A 101 8.71 8.57 1.45
C THR A 101 9.26 9.50 2.52
N PHE A 102 10.11 8.97 3.38
CA PHE A 102 10.72 9.77 4.42
C PHE A 102 12.22 9.57 4.39
N PHE A 103 12.93 10.64 4.12
CA PHE A 103 14.37 10.57 4.06
C PHE A 103 15.00 11.01 5.38
N GLY A 104 14.22 11.55 6.25
CA GLY A 104 14.63 11.94 7.56
C GLY A 104 15.51 13.16 7.57
N PRO A 105 15.72 13.76 8.68
CA PRO A 105 16.69 14.82 8.77
C PRO A 105 18.06 14.22 8.89
#